data_ac9eb1a955b3e7720d019e641bb31cb9
#
_entry.id   ac9eb1a955b3e7720d019e641bb31cb9
#
_cell.length_a   1.000
_cell.length_b   1.000
_cell.length_c   1.000
_cell.angle_alpha   90.00
_cell.angle_beta   90.00
_cell.angle_gamma   90.00
#
_symmetry.space_group_name_H-M   'P 1'
#
loop_
_entity.id
_entity.type
_entity.pdbx_description
1 polymer ?
#
loop_
_entity_poly.entity_id
_entity_poly.type
_entity_poly.pdbx_seq_one_letter_code
_entity_poly.pdbx_strand_id
1 'polypeptide(L)'
;MKKTLDIKKLILLNMPYILLGLFATNFGEAWRMAQGADASEKFLSLVAVLPGALQSFWPSLHPLDLLVGLCCGVGLRLAVYLKSKNAKKYRHGLEYGSARWGTREDIAPYVDPVFQNNVILTKTESLTMNSRPKDPKTARNKNVLVIGGSGSGKTRFWLKPNLMQMHSSYVVTDPKGTILVECGKMLQRGAPKLGKDGKPMKDKHGRIIYEPYRIKILNTINFKKSMHYNPFAYIHSEKDILKLVTTLIANTKGEGKAGDDFWVKAETLLYCALIGYIHYEAPVEEQNFSTLIEFINAMEVREDDEEFKNPVDLMFDALETEKPNHFAVRQYKKYKLAAGKTAKSILISCGARLAVFDIAELREVTAYDELELDTLGDRKTALFLIMSDTDDSFNFLISMCYTQLFNLLCEKADDVYGGRLPVHVRCLIDEAANIGQIPRLEKLVATIRSREISACLVLQAQSQLKAIYKDNADTIIGNMDTSIFLGGKEPTTLKELAAVLGKETIDTYNTGESRGRETSHSLNYQKLGKELMSQDELAVMDGGKCILQLRGVRPFLSDKYDITKHPNFKYTADADDKNAFDIEAFLSARLKLKPNEVCDVYEVDTKGA
;
A
#
# COMPACT_ATOMS: atom_id res chain seq x y z
N MET A 1 18.26 -24.39 -17.46
CA MET A 1 17.41 -25.45 -18.05
C MET A 1 17.96 -25.83 -19.41
N LYS A 2 18.56 -27.02 -19.58
CA LYS A 2 18.94 -27.56 -20.90
C LYS A 2 17.64 -27.85 -21.67
N LYS A 3 17.40 -27.13 -22.77
CA LYS A 3 16.34 -27.47 -23.70
C LYS A 3 16.68 -28.85 -24.31
N THR A 4 15.95 -29.88 -23.92
CA THR A 4 15.98 -31.17 -24.65
C THR A 4 15.54 -30.90 -26.09
N LEU A 5 16.46 -31.18 -27.03
CA LEU A 5 16.15 -31.06 -28.47
C LEU A 5 15.09 -32.12 -28.82
N ASP A 6 13.91 -31.67 -29.18
CA ASP A 6 12.87 -32.56 -29.72
C ASP A 6 13.21 -32.94 -31.13
N ILE A 7 13.83 -34.11 -31.29
CA ILE A 7 14.33 -34.64 -32.56
C ILE A 7 13.22 -34.75 -33.61
N LYS A 8 12.00 -35.13 -33.19
CA LYS A 8 10.82 -35.21 -34.09
C LYS A 8 10.46 -33.85 -34.68
N LYS A 9 10.48 -32.81 -33.84
CA LYS A 9 10.20 -31.44 -34.28
C LYS A 9 11.31 -30.91 -35.20
N LEU A 10 12.56 -31.29 -34.95
CA LEU A 10 13.71 -30.90 -35.79
C LEU A 10 13.61 -31.52 -37.18
N ILE A 11 13.27 -32.83 -37.27
CA ILE A 11 13.09 -33.54 -38.55
C ILE A 11 11.94 -32.93 -39.35
N LEU A 12 10.78 -32.73 -38.71
CA LEU A 12 9.60 -32.16 -39.37
C LEU A 12 9.87 -30.76 -39.93
N LEU A 13 10.62 -29.93 -39.19
CA LEU A 13 10.96 -28.56 -39.58
C LEU A 13 11.94 -28.50 -40.78
N ASN A 14 12.79 -29.51 -40.93
CA ASN A 14 13.78 -29.57 -42.01
C ASN A 14 13.35 -30.43 -43.20
N MET A 15 12.25 -31.17 -43.10
CA MET A 15 11.74 -32.06 -44.16
C MET A 15 11.58 -31.36 -45.52
N PRO A 16 11.01 -30.14 -45.65
CA PRO A 16 10.89 -29.45 -46.94
C PRO A 16 12.26 -29.18 -47.60
N TYR A 17 13.27 -28.85 -46.81
CA TYR A 17 14.62 -28.55 -47.27
C TYR A 17 15.38 -29.82 -47.71
N ILE A 18 15.12 -30.94 -47.04
CA ILE A 18 15.66 -32.26 -47.40
C ILE A 18 15.04 -32.70 -48.74
N LEU A 19 13.72 -32.58 -48.88
CA LEU A 19 13.02 -32.96 -50.14
C LEU A 19 13.48 -32.10 -51.32
N LEU A 20 13.60 -30.76 -51.10
CA LEU A 20 14.13 -29.87 -52.13
C LEU A 20 15.61 -30.16 -52.43
N GLY A 21 16.42 -30.50 -51.43
CA GLY A 21 17.81 -30.92 -51.62
C GLY A 21 17.92 -32.20 -52.44
N LEU A 22 17.09 -33.21 -52.16
CA LEU A 22 17.02 -34.44 -52.93
C LEU A 22 16.60 -34.19 -54.38
N PHE A 23 15.62 -33.35 -54.61
CA PHE A 23 15.24 -32.95 -55.99
C PHE A 23 16.36 -32.15 -56.67
N ALA A 24 17.11 -31.32 -55.95
CA ALA A 24 18.22 -30.53 -56.46
C ALA A 24 19.43 -31.39 -56.90
N THR A 25 19.50 -32.66 -56.51
CA THR A 25 20.52 -33.57 -57.04
C THR A 25 20.43 -33.72 -58.57
N ASN A 26 19.23 -33.59 -59.15
CA ASN A 26 19.01 -33.65 -60.61
C ASN A 26 19.66 -32.47 -61.37
N PHE A 27 19.91 -31.33 -60.67
CA PHE A 27 20.72 -30.24 -61.22
C PHE A 27 22.20 -30.64 -61.31
N GLY A 28 22.71 -31.40 -60.35
CA GLY A 28 24.05 -31.97 -60.40
C GLY A 28 24.18 -32.97 -61.57
N GLU A 29 23.18 -33.83 -61.76
CA GLU A 29 23.09 -34.76 -62.87
C GLU A 29 23.08 -34.06 -64.19
N ALA A 30 22.25 -33.02 -64.32
CA ALA A 30 22.20 -32.22 -65.54
C ALA A 30 23.56 -31.57 -65.88
N TRP A 31 24.24 -31.05 -64.87
CA TRP A 31 25.57 -30.47 -65.01
C TRP A 31 26.61 -31.51 -65.44
N ARG A 32 26.54 -32.72 -64.92
CA ARG A 32 27.43 -33.82 -65.28
C ARG A 32 27.21 -34.34 -66.66
N MET A 33 25.95 -34.34 -67.12
CA MET A 33 25.57 -34.76 -68.46
C MET A 33 25.84 -33.70 -69.53
N ALA A 34 25.95 -32.44 -69.16
CA ALA A 34 26.23 -31.33 -70.05
C ALA A 34 27.63 -31.47 -70.70
N GLN A 35 27.74 -31.39 -72.04
CA GLN A 35 28.96 -31.47 -72.82
C GLN A 35 29.51 -30.07 -73.12
N GLY A 36 30.82 -29.85 -73.06
CA GLY A 36 31.49 -28.59 -73.39
C GLY A 36 32.97 -28.64 -73.03
N ALA A 37 33.85 -28.02 -73.82
CA ALA A 37 35.29 -27.94 -73.55
C ALA A 37 35.60 -26.93 -72.45
N ASP A 38 34.82 -25.85 -72.40
CA ASP A 38 34.90 -24.78 -71.38
C ASP A 38 33.66 -24.70 -70.53
N ALA A 39 33.78 -24.04 -69.31
CA ALA A 39 32.68 -23.85 -68.41
C ALA A 39 31.49 -23.08 -69.02
N SER A 40 31.73 -22.18 -69.93
CA SER A 40 30.71 -21.40 -70.66
C SER A 40 29.92 -22.25 -71.66
N GLU A 41 30.58 -23.11 -72.39
CA GLU A 41 29.93 -24.05 -73.32
C GLU A 41 29.13 -25.11 -72.59
N LYS A 42 29.69 -25.56 -71.48
CA LYS A 42 29.00 -26.49 -70.57
C LYS A 42 27.75 -25.88 -69.94
N PHE A 43 27.77 -24.60 -69.60
CA PHE A 43 26.60 -23.88 -69.11
C PHE A 43 25.51 -23.72 -70.11
N LEU A 44 25.87 -23.46 -71.42
CA LEU A 44 24.90 -23.37 -72.47
C LEU A 44 24.27 -24.76 -72.81
N SER A 45 25.07 -25.84 -72.80
CA SER A 45 24.55 -27.18 -72.96
C SER A 45 23.73 -27.69 -71.81
N LEU A 46 23.97 -27.18 -70.56
CA LEU A 46 23.17 -27.45 -69.39
C LEU A 46 21.71 -27.07 -69.62
N VAL A 47 21.44 -25.90 -70.20
CA VAL A 47 20.07 -25.42 -70.45
C VAL A 47 19.28 -26.40 -71.31
N ALA A 48 19.94 -27.08 -72.25
CA ALA A 48 19.30 -28.08 -73.11
C ALA A 48 19.03 -29.42 -72.44
N VAL A 49 19.92 -29.84 -71.52
CA VAL A 49 19.83 -31.11 -70.74
C VAL A 49 18.92 -31.00 -69.50
N LEU A 50 18.81 -29.82 -68.95
CA LEU A 50 18.07 -29.56 -67.68
C LEU A 50 16.61 -30.04 -67.69
N PRO A 51 15.79 -29.83 -68.76
CA PRO A 51 14.41 -30.33 -68.84
C PRO A 51 14.29 -31.84 -68.70
N GLY A 52 15.25 -32.58 -69.25
CA GLY A 52 15.27 -34.04 -69.19
C GLY A 52 15.62 -34.56 -67.81
N ALA A 53 16.62 -33.95 -67.14
CA ALA A 53 17.01 -34.33 -65.79
C ALA A 53 15.92 -33.98 -64.74
N LEU A 54 15.18 -32.89 -64.94
CA LEU A 54 14.09 -32.47 -64.02
C LEU A 54 12.77 -33.26 -64.23
N GLN A 55 12.63 -34.05 -65.31
CA GLN A 55 11.49 -34.97 -65.49
C GLN A 55 11.55 -36.19 -64.51
N SER A 56 12.75 -36.51 -64.05
CA SER A 56 12.90 -37.57 -63.05
C SER A 56 12.48 -37.11 -61.67
N PHE A 57 11.52 -37.79 -61.07
CA PHE A 57 11.14 -37.60 -59.65
C PHE A 57 12.14 -38.23 -58.66
N TRP A 58 13.00 -39.14 -59.15
CA TRP A 58 13.99 -39.83 -58.35
C TRP A 58 15.27 -39.03 -58.27
N PRO A 59 15.84 -38.89 -57.04
CA PRO A 59 17.09 -38.17 -56.85
C PRO A 59 18.27 -38.95 -57.48
N SER A 60 19.22 -38.23 -58.07
CA SER A 60 20.48 -38.84 -58.47
C SER A 60 21.29 -39.23 -57.24
N LEU A 61 21.77 -40.48 -57.20
CA LEU A 61 22.56 -41.03 -56.11
C LEU A 61 24.09 -40.88 -56.35
N HIS A 62 24.53 -40.22 -57.41
CA HIS A 62 25.93 -39.98 -57.68
C HIS A 62 26.54 -39.04 -56.62
N PRO A 63 27.75 -39.30 -56.07
CA PRO A 63 28.33 -38.53 -54.96
C PRO A 63 28.42 -37.02 -55.22
N LEU A 64 28.76 -36.59 -56.43
CA LEU A 64 28.84 -35.16 -56.76
C LEU A 64 27.46 -34.50 -56.85
N ASP A 65 26.46 -35.23 -57.35
CA ASP A 65 25.09 -34.72 -57.47
C ASP A 65 24.45 -34.61 -56.07
N LEU A 66 24.75 -35.56 -55.17
CA LEU A 66 24.36 -35.49 -53.76
C LEU A 66 24.99 -34.28 -53.04
N LEU A 67 26.22 -33.91 -53.39
CA LEU A 67 26.86 -32.72 -52.85
C LEU A 67 26.15 -31.44 -53.31
N VAL A 68 25.73 -31.35 -54.58
CA VAL A 68 24.91 -30.24 -55.10
C VAL A 68 23.59 -30.16 -54.35
N GLY A 69 22.91 -31.29 -54.20
CA GLY A 69 21.66 -31.37 -53.42
C GLY A 69 21.80 -30.90 -51.98
N LEU A 70 22.88 -31.34 -51.31
CA LEU A 70 23.21 -30.93 -49.94
C LEU A 70 23.45 -29.41 -49.86
N CYS A 71 24.27 -28.87 -50.78
CA CYS A 71 24.54 -27.43 -50.85
C CYS A 71 23.27 -26.61 -51.07
N CYS A 72 22.38 -27.05 -51.97
CA CYS A 72 21.10 -26.40 -52.24
C CYS A 72 20.18 -26.45 -51.01
N GLY A 73 20.01 -27.60 -50.37
CA GLY A 73 19.17 -27.77 -49.19
C GLY A 73 19.64 -26.95 -48.02
N VAL A 74 20.95 -27.01 -47.73
CA VAL A 74 21.57 -26.23 -46.64
C VAL A 74 21.55 -24.73 -46.96
N GLY A 75 21.87 -24.34 -48.20
CA GLY A 75 21.85 -22.95 -48.63
C GLY A 75 20.44 -22.33 -48.51
N LEU A 76 19.41 -23.04 -48.95
CA LEU A 76 18.02 -22.59 -48.84
C LEU A 76 17.59 -22.49 -47.37
N ARG A 77 17.96 -23.49 -46.55
CA ARG A 77 17.70 -23.47 -45.11
C ARG A 77 18.38 -22.28 -44.41
N LEU A 78 19.62 -22.00 -44.79
CA LEU A 78 20.38 -20.86 -44.30
C LEU A 78 19.74 -19.52 -44.74
N ALA A 79 19.37 -19.41 -45.99
CA ALA A 79 18.70 -18.22 -46.54
C ALA A 79 17.37 -17.94 -45.82
N VAL A 80 16.55 -18.96 -45.59
CA VAL A 80 15.28 -18.85 -44.85
C VAL A 80 15.55 -18.51 -43.38
N TYR A 81 16.58 -19.07 -42.78
CA TYR A 81 17.00 -18.74 -41.41
C TYR A 81 17.43 -17.28 -41.30
N LEU A 82 18.28 -16.80 -42.19
CA LEU A 82 18.74 -15.41 -42.20
C LEU A 82 17.58 -14.44 -42.45
N LYS A 83 16.68 -14.76 -43.40
CA LYS A 83 15.46 -13.97 -43.66
C LYS A 83 14.56 -13.92 -42.42
N SER A 84 14.37 -15.06 -41.75
CA SER A 84 13.57 -15.13 -40.52
C SER A 84 14.21 -14.37 -39.33
N LYS A 85 15.55 -14.41 -39.23
CA LYS A 85 16.31 -13.67 -38.21
C LYS A 85 16.26 -12.16 -38.44
N ASN A 86 16.29 -11.73 -39.68
CA ASN A 86 16.22 -10.33 -40.09
C ASN A 86 14.79 -9.83 -40.36
N ALA A 87 13.78 -10.69 -40.23
CA ALA A 87 12.39 -10.30 -40.40
C ALA A 87 12.01 -9.26 -39.35
N LYS A 88 11.54 -8.11 -39.81
CA LYS A 88 10.98 -7.08 -38.93
C LYS A 88 9.83 -7.71 -38.14
N LYS A 89 9.91 -7.65 -36.82
CA LYS A 89 8.84 -8.13 -35.93
C LYS A 89 7.69 -7.12 -35.98
N TYR A 90 6.73 -7.32 -36.85
CA TYR A 90 5.50 -6.56 -36.84
C TYR A 90 4.59 -7.07 -35.73
N ARG A 91 4.19 -6.16 -34.79
CA ARG A 91 3.20 -6.44 -33.75
C ARG A 91 1.86 -5.88 -34.22
N HIS A 92 1.17 -6.62 -35.09
CA HIS A 92 -0.14 -6.19 -35.58
C HIS A 92 -1.12 -5.92 -34.44
N GLY A 93 -1.72 -4.71 -34.44
CA GLY A 93 -2.66 -4.26 -33.43
C GLY A 93 -2.03 -3.83 -32.09
N LEU A 94 -0.69 -3.82 -32.00
CA LEU A 94 0.05 -3.45 -30.80
C LEU A 94 1.21 -2.49 -31.09
N GLU A 95 1.18 -1.84 -32.25
CA GLU A 95 2.29 -1.03 -32.75
C GLU A 95 2.59 0.16 -31.86
N TYR A 96 1.55 0.79 -31.32
CA TYR A 96 1.63 1.99 -30.48
C TYR A 96 1.33 1.72 -29.00
N GLY A 97 0.70 0.59 -28.67
CA GLY A 97 0.39 0.23 -27.30
C GLY A 97 -0.49 -1.02 -27.23
N SER A 98 -0.43 -1.70 -26.10
CA SER A 98 -1.20 -2.92 -25.82
C SER A 98 -2.15 -2.74 -24.64
N ALA A 99 -2.44 -1.50 -24.24
CA ALA A 99 -3.38 -1.25 -23.16
C ALA A 99 -4.77 -1.78 -23.53
N ARG A 100 -5.45 -2.34 -22.55
CA ARG A 100 -6.85 -2.75 -22.62
C ARG A 100 -7.44 -2.80 -21.24
N TRP A 101 -8.73 -2.71 -21.14
CA TRP A 101 -9.43 -2.97 -19.88
C TRP A 101 -9.34 -4.45 -19.50
N GLY A 102 -9.28 -4.71 -18.22
CA GLY A 102 -9.28 -6.03 -17.62
C GLY A 102 -10.63 -6.72 -17.78
N THR A 103 -10.59 -8.05 -17.76
CA THR A 103 -11.77 -8.92 -17.82
C THR A 103 -11.88 -9.72 -16.52
N ARG A 104 -13.03 -10.38 -16.33
CA ARG A 104 -13.25 -11.28 -15.20
C ARG A 104 -12.18 -12.38 -15.08
N GLU A 105 -11.62 -12.81 -16.22
CA GLU A 105 -10.57 -13.83 -16.25
C GLU A 105 -9.24 -13.30 -15.71
N ASP A 106 -8.94 -12.01 -15.95
CA ASP A 106 -7.71 -11.38 -15.45
C ASP A 106 -7.67 -11.29 -13.93
N ILE A 107 -8.83 -11.08 -13.26
CA ILE A 107 -8.92 -10.94 -11.79
C ILE A 107 -9.18 -12.28 -11.08
N ALA A 108 -9.77 -13.26 -11.73
CA ALA A 108 -10.19 -14.54 -11.13
C ALA A 108 -9.09 -15.24 -10.29
N PRO A 109 -7.79 -15.24 -10.69
CA PRO A 109 -6.74 -15.87 -9.89
C PRO A 109 -6.46 -15.20 -8.53
N TYR A 110 -6.99 -13.99 -8.32
CA TYR A 110 -6.74 -13.17 -7.14
C TYR A 110 -7.93 -13.14 -6.17
N VAL A 111 -9.03 -13.81 -6.51
CA VAL A 111 -10.28 -13.80 -5.74
C VAL A 111 -10.43 -15.08 -4.93
N ASP A 112 -10.86 -14.96 -3.66
CA ASP A 112 -11.24 -16.10 -2.84
C ASP A 112 -12.69 -16.48 -3.15
N PRO A 113 -13.02 -17.77 -3.27
CA PRO A 113 -14.39 -18.23 -3.49
C PRO A 113 -15.38 -17.80 -2.39
N VAL A 114 -14.89 -17.64 -1.16
CA VAL A 114 -15.70 -17.19 -0.03
C VAL A 114 -15.69 -15.67 0.01
N PHE A 115 -16.85 -15.06 -0.17
CA PHE A 115 -16.99 -13.59 -0.25
C PHE A 115 -16.32 -12.84 0.91
N GLN A 116 -16.52 -13.35 2.15
CA GLN A 116 -15.99 -12.74 3.37
C GLN A 116 -14.45 -12.73 3.44
N ASN A 117 -13.79 -13.61 2.71
CA ASN A 117 -12.32 -13.70 2.70
C ASN A 117 -11.65 -12.75 1.70
N ASN A 118 -12.39 -11.78 1.20
CA ASN A 118 -11.88 -10.84 0.21
C ASN A 118 -11.90 -9.40 0.70
N VAL A 119 -10.94 -8.63 0.22
CA VAL A 119 -11.01 -7.16 0.16
C VAL A 119 -11.92 -6.80 -1.01
N ILE A 120 -12.96 -6.05 -0.77
CA ILE A 120 -13.84 -5.51 -1.80
C ILE A 120 -13.11 -4.34 -2.48
N LEU A 121 -12.89 -4.43 -3.79
CA LEU A 121 -12.22 -3.39 -4.55
C LEU A 121 -13.24 -2.55 -5.34
N THR A 122 -14.14 -3.21 -6.04
CA THR A 122 -15.23 -2.61 -6.83
C THR A 122 -16.47 -3.50 -6.75
N LYS A 123 -17.47 -3.27 -7.58
CA LYS A 123 -18.67 -4.11 -7.63
C LYS A 123 -18.37 -5.56 -8.04
N THR A 124 -17.40 -5.76 -8.91
CA THR A 124 -17.08 -7.05 -9.53
C THR A 124 -15.70 -7.60 -9.19
N GLU A 125 -14.75 -6.73 -8.82
CA GLU A 125 -13.38 -7.11 -8.51
C GLU A 125 -13.15 -7.14 -7.00
N SER A 126 -12.44 -8.17 -6.57
CA SER A 126 -12.07 -8.40 -5.17
C SER A 126 -10.66 -9.00 -5.09
N LEU A 127 -10.03 -8.89 -3.93
CA LEU A 127 -8.70 -9.44 -3.66
C LEU A 127 -8.74 -10.35 -2.43
N THR A 128 -8.33 -11.60 -2.58
CA THR A 128 -8.26 -12.54 -1.46
C THR A 128 -7.42 -12.02 -0.28
N MET A 129 -7.84 -12.28 0.94
CA MET A 129 -7.05 -12.02 2.15
C MET A 129 -5.91 -13.03 2.34
N ASN A 130 -5.90 -14.12 1.58
CA ASN A 130 -4.81 -15.09 1.66
C ASN A 130 -3.48 -14.45 1.23
N SER A 131 -2.54 -14.32 2.16
CA SER A 131 -1.21 -13.75 1.92
C SER A 131 -0.23 -14.73 1.26
N ARG A 132 -0.56 -16.04 1.28
CA ARG A 132 0.26 -17.14 0.71
C ARG A 132 -0.59 -18.04 -0.20
N PRO A 133 -0.99 -17.56 -1.39
CA PRO A 133 -1.70 -18.38 -2.35
C PRO A 133 -0.83 -19.54 -2.84
N LYS A 134 -1.48 -20.60 -3.35
CA LYS A 134 -0.77 -21.78 -3.90
C LYS A 134 0.20 -21.40 -5.03
N ASP A 135 -0.19 -20.45 -5.89
CA ASP A 135 0.71 -19.85 -6.88
C ASP A 135 1.29 -18.53 -6.34
N PRO A 136 2.60 -18.48 -6.01
CA PRO A 136 3.25 -17.27 -5.52
C PRO A 136 3.16 -16.07 -6.47
N LYS A 137 2.92 -16.29 -7.78
CA LYS A 137 2.76 -15.21 -8.76
C LYS A 137 1.51 -14.38 -8.51
N THR A 138 0.49 -14.96 -7.88
CA THR A 138 -0.76 -14.28 -7.54
C THR A 138 -0.73 -13.58 -6.17
N ALA A 139 0.37 -13.74 -5.42
CA ALA A 139 0.51 -13.10 -4.12
C ALA A 139 0.59 -11.58 -4.25
N ARG A 140 -0.35 -10.87 -3.59
CA ARG A 140 -0.41 -9.39 -3.52
C ARG A 140 -0.41 -8.95 -2.06
N ASN A 141 0.16 -7.77 -1.79
CA ASN A 141 -0.06 -7.15 -0.49
C ASN A 141 -1.52 -6.66 -0.38
N LYS A 142 -1.93 -6.30 0.82
CA LYS A 142 -3.29 -5.82 1.09
C LYS A 142 -3.33 -4.30 1.30
N ASN A 143 -2.21 -3.63 0.97
CA ASN A 143 -2.14 -2.18 0.95
C ASN A 143 -2.96 -1.66 -0.22
N VAL A 144 -3.81 -0.68 0.03
CA VAL A 144 -4.72 -0.11 -0.96
C VAL A 144 -4.61 1.41 -0.91
N LEU A 145 -4.44 2.02 -2.07
CA LEU A 145 -4.54 3.46 -2.26
C LEU A 145 -5.90 3.78 -2.87
N VAL A 146 -6.71 4.55 -2.18
CA VAL A 146 -8.01 5.01 -2.67
C VAL A 146 -7.96 6.51 -2.88
N ILE A 147 -8.21 6.95 -4.10
CA ILE A 147 -8.18 8.35 -4.48
C ILE A 147 -9.55 8.77 -4.98
N GLY A 148 -10.05 9.86 -4.45
CA GLY A 148 -11.31 10.42 -4.92
C GLY A 148 -11.59 11.79 -4.33
N GLY A 149 -12.04 12.72 -5.15
CA GLY A 149 -12.40 14.07 -4.72
C GLY A 149 -13.47 14.10 -3.62
N SER A 150 -13.74 15.26 -3.07
CA SER A 150 -14.84 15.43 -2.11
C SER A 150 -16.16 14.97 -2.73
N GLY A 151 -16.98 14.22 -1.99
CA GLY A 151 -18.24 13.69 -2.47
C GLY A 151 -18.14 12.48 -3.42
N SER A 152 -16.93 11.98 -3.75
CA SER A 152 -16.76 10.79 -4.59
C SER A 152 -17.24 9.48 -3.92
N GLY A 153 -17.54 9.52 -2.63
CA GLY A 153 -18.07 8.41 -1.86
C GLY A 153 -17.01 7.42 -1.37
N LYS A 154 -15.78 7.85 -1.12
CA LYS A 154 -14.66 7.04 -0.60
C LYS A 154 -15.09 6.16 0.57
N THR A 155 -15.68 6.76 1.58
CA THR A 155 -16.14 6.09 2.80
C THR A 155 -17.30 5.12 2.50
N ARG A 156 -18.30 5.56 1.71
CA ARG A 156 -19.50 4.77 1.40
C ARG A 156 -19.25 3.58 0.47
N PHE A 157 -18.48 3.79 -0.61
CA PHE A 157 -18.30 2.75 -1.65
C PHE A 157 -17.13 1.84 -1.39
N TRP A 158 -16.17 2.24 -0.55
CA TRP A 158 -14.97 1.42 -0.33
C TRP A 158 -14.68 1.13 1.16
N LEU A 159 -14.59 2.16 2.02
CA LEU A 159 -14.15 1.96 3.39
C LEU A 159 -15.15 1.13 4.21
N LYS A 160 -16.41 1.56 4.29
CA LYS A 160 -17.47 0.84 5.03
C LYS A 160 -17.70 -0.58 4.52
N PRO A 161 -17.81 -0.88 3.19
CA PRO A 161 -17.91 -2.24 2.71
C PRO A 161 -16.78 -3.15 3.19
N ASN A 162 -15.55 -2.64 3.22
CA ASN A 162 -14.39 -3.38 3.71
C ASN A 162 -14.39 -3.57 5.24
N LEU A 163 -14.88 -2.60 6.00
CA LEU A 163 -15.09 -2.74 7.44
C LEU A 163 -16.18 -3.79 7.74
N MET A 164 -17.25 -3.83 6.93
CA MET A 164 -18.35 -4.80 7.05
C MET A 164 -17.93 -6.25 6.73
N GLN A 165 -16.77 -6.48 6.09
CA GLN A 165 -16.25 -7.83 5.85
C GLN A 165 -15.87 -8.54 7.15
N MET A 166 -15.50 -7.84 8.20
CA MET A 166 -15.21 -8.35 9.55
C MET A 166 -14.23 -9.54 9.60
N HIS A 167 -13.28 -9.61 8.65
CA HIS A 167 -12.28 -10.70 8.60
C HIS A 167 -11.00 -10.41 9.39
N SER A 168 -10.71 -9.15 9.72
CA SER A 168 -9.46 -8.67 10.32
C SER A 168 -9.73 -7.86 11.60
N SER A 169 -8.70 -7.55 12.35
CA SER A 169 -8.73 -6.37 13.23
C SER A 169 -8.64 -5.11 12.37
N TYR A 170 -9.27 -4.04 12.82
CA TYR A 170 -9.30 -2.78 12.07
C TYR A 170 -8.82 -1.63 12.93
N VAL A 171 -8.02 -0.76 12.32
CA VAL A 171 -7.72 0.58 12.85
C VAL A 171 -8.31 1.57 11.84
N VAL A 172 -9.31 2.32 12.26
CA VAL A 172 -10.09 3.18 11.37
C VAL A 172 -9.88 4.63 11.76
N THR A 173 -9.31 5.44 10.86
CA THR A 173 -9.40 6.90 11.03
C THR A 173 -10.78 7.34 10.61
N ASP A 174 -11.47 8.07 11.50
CA ASP A 174 -12.86 8.49 11.32
C ASP A 174 -12.96 10.02 11.43
N PRO A 175 -12.90 10.74 10.30
CA PRO A 175 -12.85 12.20 10.29
C PRO A 175 -14.16 12.88 10.71
N LYS A 176 -15.00 12.36 11.49
CA LYS A 176 -16.25 12.95 12.03
C LYS A 176 -16.86 12.11 13.14
N GLY A 177 -16.35 10.91 13.38
CA GLY A 177 -16.95 9.92 14.28
C GLY A 177 -18.18 9.21 13.69
N THR A 178 -18.49 9.43 12.42
CA THR A 178 -19.70 8.85 11.78
C THR A 178 -19.53 7.37 11.48
N ILE A 179 -18.34 6.91 11.13
CA ILE A 179 -18.08 5.50 10.81
C ILE A 179 -18.31 4.62 12.04
N LEU A 180 -17.87 5.08 13.22
CA LEU A 180 -18.11 4.37 14.47
C LEU A 180 -19.61 4.29 14.78
N VAL A 181 -20.33 5.41 14.68
CA VAL A 181 -21.78 5.46 14.94
C VAL A 181 -22.53 4.50 14.00
N GLU A 182 -22.16 4.48 12.73
CA GLU A 182 -22.84 3.69 11.71
C GLU A 182 -22.51 2.19 11.75
N CYS A 183 -21.27 1.83 12.09
CA CYS A 183 -20.78 0.44 12.02
C CYS A 183 -20.47 -0.20 13.39
N GLY A 184 -20.37 0.59 14.46
CA GLY A 184 -19.89 0.13 15.77
C GLY A 184 -20.75 -0.99 16.36
N LYS A 185 -22.07 -0.88 16.31
CA LYS A 185 -22.99 -1.90 16.83
C LYS A 185 -22.92 -3.21 16.06
N MET A 186 -22.71 -3.15 14.74
CA MET A 186 -22.46 -4.32 13.89
C MET A 186 -21.16 -5.03 14.33
N LEU A 187 -20.09 -4.29 14.58
CA LEU A 187 -18.82 -4.85 15.05
C LEU A 187 -18.93 -5.41 16.46
N GLN A 188 -19.66 -4.73 17.34
CA GLN A 188 -19.96 -5.23 18.71
C GLN A 188 -20.71 -6.56 18.68
N ARG A 189 -21.63 -6.74 17.73
CA ARG A 189 -22.27 -8.03 17.47
C ARG A 189 -21.28 -9.07 16.96
N GLY A 190 -20.39 -8.70 16.07
CA GLY A 190 -19.36 -9.52 15.44
C GLY A 190 -19.82 -10.36 14.27
N ALA A 191 -18.85 -11.06 13.67
CA ALA A 191 -19.09 -12.02 12.59
C ALA A 191 -19.43 -13.41 13.14
N PRO A 192 -20.16 -14.24 12.38
CA PRO A 192 -20.32 -15.65 12.71
C PRO A 192 -18.96 -16.34 12.81
N LYS A 193 -18.71 -17.05 13.89
CA LYS A 193 -17.50 -17.87 14.02
C LYS A 193 -17.59 -19.05 13.05
N LEU A 194 -16.58 -19.16 12.16
CA LEU A 194 -16.56 -20.23 11.16
C LEU A 194 -15.80 -21.46 11.70
N GLY A 195 -16.30 -22.64 11.39
CA GLY A 195 -15.61 -23.89 11.60
C GLY A 195 -14.53 -24.14 10.53
N LYS A 196 -13.79 -25.24 10.66
CA LYS A 196 -12.79 -25.66 9.68
C LYS A 196 -13.37 -25.93 8.28
N ASP A 197 -14.66 -26.20 8.21
CA ASP A 197 -15.45 -26.42 6.99
C ASP A 197 -15.98 -25.12 6.36
N GLY A 198 -15.67 -23.97 6.94
CA GLY A 198 -16.13 -22.65 6.49
C GLY A 198 -17.60 -22.35 6.82
N LYS A 199 -18.28 -23.22 7.56
CA LYS A 199 -19.68 -23.00 7.98
C LYS A 199 -19.75 -22.34 9.35
N PRO A 200 -20.81 -21.54 9.63
CA PRO A 200 -21.02 -20.95 10.95
C PRO A 200 -21.11 -22.02 12.04
N MET A 201 -20.31 -21.87 13.08
CA MET A 201 -20.39 -22.72 14.27
C MET A 201 -21.68 -22.45 15.04
N LYS A 202 -22.28 -23.49 15.58
CA LYS A 202 -23.50 -23.41 16.41
C LYS A 202 -23.21 -23.86 17.84
N ASP A 203 -23.91 -23.25 18.78
CA ASP A 203 -23.89 -23.64 20.19
C ASP A 203 -24.68 -24.94 20.42
N LYS A 204 -24.72 -25.43 21.67
CA LYS A 204 -25.49 -26.64 22.08
C LYS A 204 -27.00 -26.52 21.81
N HIS A 205 -27.50 -25.29 21.59
CA HIS A 205 -28.90 -24.98 21.30
C HIS A 205 -29.16 -24.71 19.82
N GLY A 206 -28.19 -24.96 18.94
CA GLY A 206 -28.30 -24.74 17.48
C GLY A 206 -28.18 -23.28 17.04
N ARG A 207 -27.86 -22.34 17.95
CA ARG A 207 -27.71 -20.89 17.63
C ARG A 207 -26.30 -20.61 17.14
N ILE A 208 -26.18 -19.72 16.14
CA ILE A 208 -24.88 -19.29 15.58
C ILE A 208 -24.06 -18.59 16.66
N ILE A 209 -22.81 -19.02 16.83
CA ILE A 209 -21.83 -18.37 17.70
C ILE A 209 -21.24 -17.20 16.93
N TYR A 210 -21.30 -15.98 17.51
CA TYR A 210 -20.69 -14.77 16.98
C TYR A 210 -19.40 -14.48 17.72
N GLU A 211 -18.44 -13.87 17.01
CA GLU A 211 -17.16 -13.42 17.55
C GLU A 211 -17.15 -11.88 17.57
N PRO A 212 -17.51 -11.26 18.72
CA PRO A 212 -17.60 -9.83 18.84
C PRO A 212 -16.23 -9.16 18.75
N TYR A 213 -16.20 -7.96 18.20
CA TYR A 213 -15.01 -7.11 18.23
C TYR A 213 -14.89 -6.42 19.58
N ARG A 214 -13.64 -6.31 20.05
CA ARG A 214 -13.29 -5.38 21.10
C ARG A 214 -13.21 -3.99 20.49
N ILE A 215 -14.09 -3.08 20.91
CA ILE A 215 -14.12 -1.69 20.43
C ILE A 215 -13.20 -0.84 21.29
N LYS A 216 -12.32 -0.08 20.65
CA LYS A 216 -11.44 0.93 21.25
C LYS A 216 -11.65 2.26 20.56
N ILE A 217 -11.59 3.36 21.29
CA ILE A 217 -11.94 4.70 20.79
C ILE A 217 -10.93 5.70 21.29
N LEU A 218 -10.25 6.39 20.38
CA LEU A 218 -9.50 7.62 20.66
C LEU A 218 -10.21 8.75 19.91
N ASN A 219 -10.76 9.72 20.65
CA ASN A 219 -11.54 10.80 20.08
C ASN A 219 -10.90 12.15 20.40
N THR A 220 -10.29 12.78 19.39
CA THR A 220 -9.65 14.10 19.54
C THR A 220 -10.58 15.27 19.24
N ILE A 221 -11.84 15.02 18.81
CA ILE A 221 -12.87 16.04 18.66
C ILE A 221 -13.53 16.33 20.01
N ASN A 222 -13.79 15.28 20.78
CA ASN A 222 -14.41 15.38 22.10
C ASN A 222 -13.76 14.37 23.03
N PHE A 223 -12.82 14.83 23.84
CA PHE A 223 -12.05 14.01 24.76
C PHE A 223 -12.93 13.28 25.81
N LYS A 224 -14.09 13.84 26.20
CA LYS A 224 -15.04 13.17 27.10
C LYS A 224 -15.66 11.90 26.50
N LYS A 225 -15.61 11.76 25.18
CA LYS A 225 -16.06 10.57 24.43
C LYS A 225 -14.88 9.72 23.94
N SER A 226 -13.77 9.74 24.66
CA SER A 226 -12.54 9.02 24.34
C SER A 226 -12.19 8.01 25.43
N MET A 227 -11.48 6.95 25.06
CA MET A 227 -10.64 6.18 25.96
C MET A 227 -9.30 6.86 26.11
N HIS A 228 -8.57 6.51 27.15
CA HIS A 228 -7.26 7.06 27.44
C HIS A 228 -6.19 6.40 26.54
N TYR A 229 -5.26 7.22 26.08
CA TYR A 229 -4.11 6.81 25.30
C TYR A 229 -2.85 7.47 25.86
N ASN A 230 -2.03 6.71 26.55
CA ASN A 230 -0.76 7.18 27.06
C ASN A 230 0.41 6.64 26.22
N PRO A 231 1.08 7.47 25.42
CA PRO A 231 2.23 7.03 24.62
C PRO A 231 3.40 6.47 25.44
N PHE A 232 3.55 6.84 26.71
CA PHE A 232 4.61 6.32 27.57
C PHE A 232 4.42 4.83 27.89
N ALA A 233 3.18 4.34 27.95
CA ALA A 233 2.87 2.94 28.19
C ALA A 233 3.47 1.98 27.15
N TYR A 234 3.86 2.50 25.99
CA TYR A 234 4.42 1.74 24.87
C TYR A 234 5.94 1.94 24.67
N ILE A 235 6.60 2.50 25.67
CA ILE A 235 8.06 2.61 25.72
C ILE A 235 8.61 1.36 26.40
N HIS A 236 9.33 0.52 25.66
CA HIS A 236 9.98 -0.67 26.19
C HIS A 236 11.51 -0.55 26.12
N SER A 237 12.03 0.43 25.40
CA SER A 237 13.46 0.60 25.15
C SER A 237 13.84 2.04 24.83
N GLU A 238 15.14 2.36 24.93
CA GLU A 238 15.72 3.64 24.50
C GLU A 238 15.36 3.99 23.03
N LYS A 239 15.19 2.96 22.18
CA LYS A 239 14.78 3.15 20.77
C LYS A 239 13.36 3.70 20.66
N ASP A 240 12.47 3.29 21.56
CA ASP A 240 11.07 3.73 21.53
C ASP A 240 10.94 5.15 22.00
N ILE A 241 11.77 5.57 22.98
CA ILE A 241 11.91 6.97 23.39
C ILE A 241 12.29 7.83 22.18
N LEU A 242 13.30 7.43 21.42
CA LEU A 242 13.74 8.18 20.23
C LEU A 242 12.65 8.22 19.15
N LYS A 243 11.91 7.12 18.93
CA LYS A 243 10.79 7.09 17.97
C LYS A 243 9.66 8.03 18.40
N LEU A 244 9.29 8.03 19.69
CA LEU A 244 8.27 8.91 20.27
C LEU A 244 8.65 10.39 20.05
N VAL A 245 9.87 10.76 20.44
CA VAL A 245 10.41 12.13 20.28
C VAL A 245 10.45 12.53 18.82
N THR A 246 10.92 11.66 17.93
CA THR A 246 10.96 11.94 16.48
C THR A 246 9.57 12.21 15.92
N THR A 247 8.58 11.43 16.35
CA THR A 247 7.18 11.59 15.89
C THR A 247 6.57 12.87 16.44
N LEU A 248 6.80 13.18 17.70
CA LEU A 248 6.35 14.42 18.35
C LEU A 248 6.91 15.64 17.58
N ILE A 249 8.22 15.70 17.40
CA ILE A 249 8.87 16.83 16.71
C ILE A 249 8.40 16.95 15.25
N ALA A 250 8.23 15.83 14.55
CA ALA A 250 7.79 15.84 13.14
C ALA A 250 6.40 16.44 12.95
N ASN A 251 5.50 16.24 13.92
CA ASN A 251 4.08 16.62 13.83
C ASN A 251 3.69 17.86 14.65
N THR A 252 4.62 18.45 15.39
CA THR A 252 4.41 19.71 16.14
C THR A 252 5.24 20.86 15.58
N LYS A 253 5.70 20.77 14.33
CA LYS A 253 6.37 21.87 13.64
C LYS A 253 5.32 22.90 13.24
N GLY A 254 5.53 24.17 13.65
CA GLY A 254 4.75 25.28 13.13
C GLY A 254 4.97 25.47 11.60
N GLU A 255 4.15 26.28 10.95
CA GLU A 255 4.20 26.57 9.49
C GLU A 255 5.50 27.24 8.99
N GLY A 256 6.53 27.36 9.83
CA GLY A 256 7.85 27.91 9.48
C GLY A 256 8.66 26.97 8.57
N LYS A 257 9.62 27.57 7.83
CA LYS A 257 10.65 26.84 7.05
C LYS A 257 11.29 25.78 7.94
N ALA A 258 11.60 24.59 7.37
CA ALA A 258 12.28 23.49 8.04
C ALA A 258 13.37 24.04 8.98
N GLY A 259 13.14 23.88 10.29
CA GLY A 259 14.02 24.42 11.32
C GLY A 259 15.44 23.92 11.10
N ASP A 260 16.39 24.74 11.42
CA ASP A 260 17.80 24.41 11.36
C ASP A 260 18.00 23.04 12.02
N ASP A 261 18.69 22.13 11.36
CA ASP A 261 18.96 20.75 11.83
C ASP A 261 19.54 20.73 13.26
N PHE A 262 20.25 21.81 13.62
CA PHE A 262 20.78 22.02 14.97
C PHE A 262 19.66 22.04 16.04
N TRP A 263 18.60 22.85 15.85
CA TRP A 263 17.51 23.00 16.84
C TRP A 263 16.77 21.69 17.05
N VAL A 264 16.42 21.00 15.98
CA VAL A 264 15.74 19.69 16.04
C VAL A 264 16.59 18.67 16.81
N LYS A 265 17.90 18.64 16.59
CA LYS A 265 18.81 17.75 17.31
C LYS A 265 18.92 18.11 18.78
N ALA A 266 18.98 19.39 19.11
CA ALA A 266 19.07 19.86 20.49
C ALA A 266 17.78 19.59 21.28
N GLU A 267 16.61 19.86 20.69
CA GLU A 267 15.30 19.49 21.25
C GLU A 267 15.21 17.98 21.47
N THR A 268 15.66 17.18 20.50
CA THR A 268 15.68 15.72 20.61
C THR A 268 16.49 15.25 21.83
N LEU A 269 17.66 15.86 22.07
CA LEU A 269 18.47 15.52 23.24
C LEU A 269 17.75 15.80 24.55
N LEU A 270 17.11 16.99 24.67
CA LEU A 270 16.38 17.36 25.88
C LEU A 270 15.18 16.42 26.09
N TYR A 271 14.32 16.23 25.08
CA TYR A 271 13.18 15.32 25.21
C TYR A 271 13.60 13.87 25.53
N CYS A 272 14.66 13.36 24.90
CA CYS A 272 15.17 12.03 25.21
C CYS A 272 15.70 11.92 26.63
N ALA A 273 16.30 12.98 27.18
CA ALA A 273 16.74 13.04 28.56
C ALA A 273 15.56 12.99 29.53
N LEU A 274 14.58 13.88 29.35
CA LEU A 274 13.44 14.01 30.25
C LEU A 274 12.52 12.77 30.19
N ILE A 275 12.15 12.34 28.99
CA ILE A 275 11.31 11.13 28.80
C ILE A 275 12.06 9.88 29.30
N GLY A 276 13.36 9.80 29.08
CA GLY A 276 14.20 8.72 29.60
C GLY A 276 14.24 8.70 31.12
N TYR A 277 14.33 9.87 31.78
CA TYR A 277 14.24 9.97 33.22
C TYR A 277 12.87 9.49 33.72
N ILE A 278 11.79 10.03 33.15
CA ILE A 278 10.42 9.68 33.54
C ILE A 278 10.17 8.17 33.35
N HIS A 279 10.59 7.60 32.25
CA HIS A 279 10.36 6.17 31.95
C HIS A 279 11.09 5.23 32.92
N TYR A 280 12.34 5.54 33.31
CA TYR A 280 13.16 4.61 34.09
C TYR A 280 13.13 4.86 35.60
N GLU A 281 12.86 6.09 36.02
CA GLU A 281 13.00 6.49 37.44
C GLU A 281 11.68 6.93 38.06
N ALA A 282 10.67 7.35 37.28
CA ALA A 282 9.39 7.75 37.84
C ALA A 282 8.43 6.56 38.03
N PRO A 283 7.54 6.61 39.04
CA PRO A 283 6.47 5.63 39.19
C PRO A 283 5.55 5.62 37.97
N VAL A 284 4.87 4.48 37.74
CA VAL A 284 4.08 4.26 36.49
C VAL A 284 2.99 5.32 36.32
N GLU A 285 2.39 5.79 37.40
CA GLU A 285 1.34 6.79 37.40
C GLU A 285 1.82 8.17 36.90
N GLU A 286 3.12 8.43 37.05
CA GLU A 286 3.77 9.68 36.59
C GLU A 286 4.40 9.56 35.20
N GLN A 287 4.38 8.38 34.58
CA GLN A 287 4.92 8.17 33.24
C GLN A 287 3.94 8.68 32.17
N ASN A 288 3.84 10.01 32.00
CA ASN A 288 2.93 10.65 31.08
C ASN A 288 3.42 12.04 30.65
N PHE A 289 2.67 12.70 29.76
CA PHE A 289 3.01 14.04 29.28
C PHE A 289 2.84 15.14 30.33
N SER A 290 1.96 14.96 31.33
CA SER A 290 1.81 15.95 32.42
C SER A 290 3.12 16.09 33.19
N THR A 291 3.73 15.00 33.55
CA THR A 291 5.04 14.99 34.24
C THR A 291 6.14 15.59 33.34
N LEU A 292 6.13 15.30 32.03
CA LEU A 292 7.10 15.90 31.11
C LEU A 292 6.99 17.43 31.07
N ILE A 293 5.78 17.97 31.08
CA ILE A 293 5.54 19.41 31.11
C ILE A 293 6.00 20.01 32.45
N GLU A 294 5.74 19.35 33.57
CA GLU A 294 6.21 19.78 34.90
C GLU A 294 7.74 19.85 34.95
N PHE A 295 8.43 18.88 34.34
CA PHE A 295 9.90 18.95 34.20
C PHE A 295 10.34 20.16 33.40
N ILE A 296 9.71 20.42 32.23
CA ILE A 296 10.06 21.59 31.40
C ILE A 296 9.77 22.90 32.15
N ASN A 297 8.64 22.98 32.84
CA ASN A 297 8.28 24.18 33.61
C ASN A 297 9.18 24.40 34.83
N ALA A 298 9.73 23.33 35.44
CA ALA A 298 10.71 23.41 36.53
C ALA A 298 12.13 23.77 36.05
N MET A 299 12.38 23.73 34.73
CA MET A 299 13.67 24.13 34.15
C MET A 299 13.72 25.65 34.01
N GLU A 300 14.62 26.28 34.75
CA GLU A 300 14.96 27.69 34.61
C GLU A 300 16.39 27.82 34.11
N VAL A 301 16.62 28.70 33.16
CA VAL A 301 17.97 29.05 32.67
C VAL A 301 18.24 30.51 32.96
N ARG A 302 19.24 30.78 33.78
CA ARG A 302 19.75 32.15 34.07
C ARG A 302 20.93 32.45 33.19
N GLU A 303 20.87 33.58 32.48
CA GLU A 303 21.90 33.99 31.54
C GLU A 303 23.12 34.64 32.24
N ASP A 304 22.87 35.14 33.46
CA ASP A 304 23.81 35.86 34.30
C ASP A 304 24.54 34.98 35.33
N ASP A 305 24.10 33.71 35.47
CA ASP A 305 24.67 32.76 36.45
C ASP A 305 24.81 31.38 35.80
N GLU A 306 25.98 31.07 35.28
CA GLU A 306 26.27 29.75 34.65
C GLU A 306 26.35 28.58 35.65
N GLU A 307 26.54 28.88 36.97
CA GLU A 307 26.58 27.88 38.03
C GLU A 307 25.20 27.58 38.59
N PHE A 308 24.17 28.34 38.22
CA PHE A 308 22.80 28.12 38.67
C PHE A 308 22.29 26.73 38.27
N LYS A 309 21.82 25.97 39.27
CA LYS A 309 21.18 24.67 39.11
C LYS A 309 19.70 24.74 39.41
N ASN A 310 18.87 24.47 38.42
CA ASN A 310 17.43 24.33 38.61
C ASN A 310 17.09 22.97 39.28
N PRO A 311 15.83 22.73 39.73
CA PRO A 311 15.44 21.46 40.36
C PRO A 311 15.72 20.23 39.50
N VAL A 312 15.55 20.33 38.18
CA VAL A 312 15.80 19.22 37.23
C VAL A 312 17.30 18.93 37.12
N ASP A 313 18.16 19.96 37.13
CA ASP A 313 19.61 19.77 37.19
C ASP A 313 20.02 18.94 38.42
N LEU A 314 19.46 19.27 39.59
CA LEU A 314 19.75 18.55 40.84
C LEU A 314 19.30 17.08 40.76
N MET A 315 18.16 16.80 40.15
CA MET A 315 17.67 15.42 39.93
C MET A 315 18.62 14.64 39.01
N PHE A 316 19.10 15.24 37.93
CA PHE A 316 20.05 14.58 37.02
C PHE A 316 21.43 14.40 37.65
N ASP A 317 21.91 15.33 38.49
CA ASP A 317 23.16 15.19 39.27
C ASP A 317 23.08 14.02 40.26
N ALA A 318 21.95 13.90 40.96
CA ALA A 318 21.71 12.78 41.88
C ALA A 318 21.71 11.43 41.10
N LEU A 319 20.98 11.38 39.97
CA LEU A 319 20.94 10.19 39.13
C LEU A 319 22.32 9.86 38.55
N GLU A 320 23.12 10.86 38.14
CA GLU A 320 24.47 10.63 37.67
C GLU A 320 25.38 10.04 38.75
N THR A 321 25.25 10.50 39.96
CA THR A 321 26.03 9.99 41.11
C THR A 321 25.70 8.52 41.36
N GLU A 322 24.43 8.13 41.25
CA GLU A 322 23.99 6.74 41.45
C GLU A 322 24.25 5.86 40.21
N LYS A 323 23.90 6.37 39.00
CA LYS A 323 23.90 5.63 37.73
C LYS A 323 24.62 6.43 36.62
N PRO A 324 25.96 6.55 36.63
CA PRO A 324 26.70 7.46 35.73
C PRO A 324 26.53 7.13 34.23
N ASN A 325 26.19 5.89 33.87
CA ASN A 325 25.97 5.45 32.51
C ASN A 325 24.50 5.43 32.07
N HIS A 326 23.61 6.00 32.87
CA HIS A 326 22.19 6.03 32.58
C HIS A 326 21.91 6.76 31.28
N PHE A 327 20.96 6.24 30.45
CA PHE A 327 20.63 6.82 29.14
C PHE A 327 20.23 8.31 29.26
N ALA A 328 19.32 8.62 30.18
CA ALA A 328 18.84 9.99 30.40
C ALA A 328 19.97 10.96 30.76
N VAL A 329 20.88 10.55 31.65
CA VAL A 329 22.07 11.34 32.04
C VAL A 329 22.96 11.63 30.84
N ARG A 330 23.22 10.63 29.99
CA ARG A 330 24.03 10.81 28.78
C ARG A 330 23.41 11.81 27.79
N GLN A 331 22.07 11.81 27.65
CA GLN A 331 21.37 12.76 26.79
C GLN A 331 21.38 14.17 27.42
N TYR A 332 21.13 14.26 28.73
CA TYR A 332 21.10 15.52 29.45
C TYR A 332 22.45 16.24 29.43
N LYS A 333 23.54 15.52 29.64
CA LYS A 333 24.91 16.08 29.54
C LYS A 333 25.18 16.68 28.17
N LYS A 334 24.72 16.05 27.08
CA LYS A 334 24.88 16.62 25.73
C LYS A 334 24.04 17.88 25.54
N TYR A 335 22.82 17.93 26.08
CA TYR A 335 21.99 19.13 26.09
C TYR A 335 22.67 20.25 26.86
N LYS A 336 23.24 19.99 28.03
CA LYS A 336 23.93 20.98 28.89
C LYS A 336 25.22 21.56 28.26
N LEU A 337 25.70 21.02 27.13
CA LEU A 337 26.74 21.68 26.34
C LEU A 337 26.26 22.98 25.69
N ALA A 338 24.97 23.17 25.53
CA ALA A 338 24.39 24.44 25.16
C ALA A 338 24.34 25.37 26.40
N ALA A 339 24.92 26.55 26.29
CA ALA A 339 24.99 27.50 27.37
C ALA A 339 24.13 28.75 27.13
N GLY A 340 23.72 29.42 28.19
CA GLY A 340 23.09 30.74 28.20
C GLY A 340 21.88 30.84 27.26
N LYS A 341 21.90 31.78 26.33
CA LYS A 341 20.78 32.06 25.39
C LYS A 341 20.40 30.88 24.54
N THR A 342 21.35 30.01 24.18
CA THR A 342 21.04 28.80 23.36
C THR A 342 20.22 27.79 24.14
N ALA A 343 20.59 27.48 25.38
CA ALA A 343 19.85 26.59 26.25
C ALA A 343 18.42 27.10 26.51
N LYS A 344 18.28 28.40 26.78
CA LYS A 344 16.99 29.08 26.95
C LYS A 344 16.11 28.98 25.71
N SER A 345 16.69 29.18 24.52
CA SER A 345 15.95 29.07 23.26
C SER A 345 15.49 27.64 22.97
N ILE A 346 16.30 26.62 23.27
CA ILE A 346 15.91 25.21 23.16
C ILE A 346 14.74 24.90 24.10
N LEU A 347 14.82 25.36 25.37
CA LEU A 347 13.77 25.14 26.37
C LEU A 347 12.44 25.79 25.93
N ILE A 348 12.47 27.04 25.46
CA ILE A 348 11.31 27.74 24.94
C ILE A 348 10.71 26.98 23.76
N SER A 349 11.52 26.48 22.85
CA SER A 349 11.06 25.71 21.68
C SER A 349 10.39 24.40 22.10
N CYS A 350 10.97 23.69 23.07
CA CYS A 350 10.37 22.48 23.64
C CYS A 350 9.03 22.80 24.34
N GLY A 351 8.97 23.82 25.17
CA GLY A 351 7.74 24.25 25.83
C GLY A 351 6.64 24.63 24.84
N ALA A 352 6.99 25.38 23.79
CA ALA A 352 6.03 25.79 22.75
C ALA A 352 5.42 24.59 22.01
N ARG A 353 6.19 23.51 21.77
CA ARG A 353 5.64 22.28 21.15
C ARG A 353 4.66 21.55 22.04
N LEU A 354 4.83 21.62 23.35
CA LEU A 354 3.96 20.97 24.32
C LEU A 354 2.84 21.88 24.85
N ALA A 355 2.74 23.12 24.38
CA ALA A 355 1.71 24.06 24.84
C ALA A 355 0.27 23.53 24.64
N VAL A 356 0.04 22.65 23.66
CA VAL A 356 -1.26 21.99 23.46
C VAL A 356 -1.69 21.16 24.67
N PHE A 357 -0.76 20.64 25.48
CA PHE A 357 -1.04 19.88 26.69
C PHE A 357 -1.39 20.79 27.91
N ASP A 358 -1.42 22.10 27.76
CA ASP A 358 -2.03 22.99 28.77
C ASP A 358 -3.55 22.82 28.83
N ILE A 359 -4.14 22.18 27.82
CA ILE A 359 -5.55 21.78 27.79
C ILE A 359 -5.75 20.60 28.76
N ALA A 360 -6.58 20.83 29.81
CA ALA A 360 -6.80 19.85 30.86
C ALA A 360 -7.33 18.50 30.35
N GLU A 361 -8.30 18.54 29.41
CA GLU A 361 -8.89 17.34 28.81
C GLU A 361 -7.86 16.51 28.04
N LEU A 362 -6.87 17.16 27.39
CA LEU A 362 -5.80 16.46 26.70
C LEU A 362 -4.85 15.77 27.68
N ARG A 363 -4.52 16.43 28.78
CA ARG A 363 -3.71 15.81 29.85
C ARG A 363 -4.41 14.60 30.46
N GLU A 364 -5.71 14.72 30.72
CA GLU A 364 -6.53 13.63 31.25
C GLU A 364 -6.52 12.42 30.28
N VAL A 365 -6.80 12.63 29.00
CA VAL A 365 -6.87 11.55 28.01
C VAL A 365 -5.52 10.85 27.78
N THR A 366 -4.41 11.54 28.11
CA THR A 366 -3.05 10.98 27.96
C THR A 366 -2.41 10.53 29.27
N ALA A 367 -3.17 10.52 30.37
CA ALA A 367 -2.64 10.19 31.71
C ALA A 367 -2.30 8.70 31.87
N TYR A 368 -3.15 7.81 31.35
CA TYR A 368 -2.95 6.35 31.38
C TYR A 368 -3.44 5.71 30.08
N ASP A 369 -3.24 4.39 29.89
CA ASP A 369 -3.59 3.72 28.65
C ASP A 369 -4.76 2.74 28.79
N GLU A 370 -5.69 2.80 27.85
CA GLU A 370 -6.79 1.85 27.68
C GLU A 370 -6.82 1.22 26.27
N LEU A 371 -6.00 1.69 25.33
CA LEU A 371 -6.06 1.24 23.94
C LEU A 371 -5.45 -0.14 23.76
N GLU A 372 -4.41 -0.50 24.51
CA GLU A 372 -3.72 -1.80 24.41
C GLU A 372 -3.31 -2.12 22.97
N LEU A 373 -2.57 -1.19 22.34
CA LEU A 373 -2.23 -1.23 20.90
C LEU A 373 -1.50 -2.52 20.49
N ASP A 374 -0.70 -3.08 21.39
CA ASP A 374 0.07 -4.31 21.19
C ASP A 374 -0.81 -5.56 21.02
N THR A 375 -2.09 -5.50 21.44
CA THR A 375 -3.01 -6.65 21.43
C THR A 375 -3.91 -6.73 20.18
N LEU A 376 -3.80 -5.77 19.25
CA LEU A 376 -4.67 -5.73 18.07
C LEU A 376 -4.44 -6.93 17.12
N GLY A 377 -3.25 -7.51 17.15
CA GLY A 377 -2.90 -8.70 16.36
C GLY A 377 -3.27 -10.03 17.00
N ASP A 378 -3.70 -10.04 18.26
CA ASP A 378 -4.00 -11.25 19.04
C ASP A 378 -5.45 -11.70 18.89
N ARG A 379 -6.35 -10.73 18.87
CA ARG A 379 -7.81 -10.96 18.79
C ARG A 379 -8.47 -9.82 18.02
N LYS A 380 -9.63 -10.12 17.42
CA LYS A 380 -10.38 -9.13 16.64
C LYS A 380 -10.71 -7.90 17.47
N THR A 381 -10.11 -6.81 17.09
CA THR A 381 -10.26 -5.49 17.71
C THR A 381 -10.56 -4.45 16.64
N ALA A 382 -11.42 -3.49 16.94
CA ALA A 382 -11.68 -2.33 16.10
C ALA A 382 -11.32 -1.07 16.89
N LEU A 383 -10.23 -0.43 16.52
CA LEU A 383 -9.78 0.84 17.07
C LEU A 383 -10.25 1.96 16.16
N PHE A 384 -11.03 2.88 16.67
CA PHE A 384 -11.48 4.09 15.98
C PHE A 384 -10.68 5.28 16.48
N LEU A 385 -10.02 5.93 15.53
CA LEU A 385 -9.26 7.16 15.73
C LEU A 385 -10.09 8.31 15.15
N ILE A 386 -10.92 8.91 16.01
CA ILE A 386 -11.82 10.00 15.63
C ILE A 386 -11.07 11.31 15.69
N MET A 387 -11.04 12.03 14.57
CA MET A 387 -10.32 13.30 14.43
C MET A 387 -11.15 14.33 13.67
N SER A 388 -10.82 15.60 13.81
CA SER A 388 -11.46 16.66 13.04
C SER A 388 -10.96 16.67 11.59
N ASP A 389 -11.85 16.97 10.65
CA ASP A 389 -11.51 17.24 9.24
C ASP A 389 -11.15 18.71 8.98
N THR A 390 -11.40 19.60 9.95
CA THR A 390 -11.20 21.05 9.85
C THR A 390 -10.15 21.62 10.81
N ASP A 391 -9.78 20.86 11.86
CA ASP A 391 -8.82 21.28 12.87
C ASP A 391 -7.76 20.17 13.06
N ASP A 392 -6.51 20.52 12.83
CA ASP A 392 -5.37 19.60 12.88
C ASP A 392 -4.58 19.67 14.21
N SER A 393 -5.00 20.50 15.16
CA SER A 393 -4.28 20.78 16.42
C SER A 393 -3.90 19.53 17.20
N PHE A 394 -4.72 18.47 17.14
CA PHE A 394 -4.51 17.22 17.87
C PHE A 394 -4.11 16.03 16.99
N ASN A 395 -3.90 16.24 15.69
CA ASN A 395 -3.60 15.17 14.73
C ASN A 395 -2.24 14.51 15.01
N PHE A 396 -1.34 15.19 15.72
CA PHE A 396 -0.08 14.60 16.18
C PHE A 396 -0.29 13.35 17.06
N LEU A 397 -1.37 13.29 17.86
CA LEU A 397 -1.72 12.10 18.66
C LEU A 397 -2.06 10.91 17.76
N ILE A 398 -2.81 11.15 16.69
CA ILE A 398 -3.19 10.11 15.73
C ILE A 398 -1.94 9.56 15.03
N SER A 399 -1.05 10.45 14.58
CA SER A 399 0.23 10.06 13.98
C SER A 399 1.12 9.27 14.94
N MET A 400 1.15 9.69 16.20
CA MET A 400 1.88 9.02 17.27
C MET A 400 1.32 7.62 17.55
N CYS A 401 0.00 7.51 17.63
CA CYS A 401 -0.71 6.23 17.80
C CYS A 401 -0.38 5.27 16.63
N TYR A 402 -0.44 5.70 15.37
CA TYR A 402 -0.06 4.87 14.23
C TYR A 402 1.41 4.47 14.26
N THR A 403 2.30 5.38 14.61
CA THR A 403 3.74 5.09 14.69
C THR A 403 4.02 4.00 15.73
N GLN A 404 3.44 4.12 16.91
CA GLN A 404 3.58 3.12 17.98
C GLN A 404 2.92 1.80 17.59
N LEU A 405 1.70 1.84 17.05
CA LEU A 405 0.96 0.67 16.58
C LEU A 405 1.78 -0.17 15.59
N PHE A 406 2.30 0.45 14.52
CA PHE A 406 3.09 -0.27 13.52
C PHE A 406 4.36 -0.88 14.12
N ASN A 407 5.05 -0.15 15.00
CA ASN A 407 6.25 -0.66 15.66
C ASN A 407 5.93 -1.86 16.56
N LEU A 408 4.95 -1.72 17.45
CA LEU A 408 4.54 -2.77 18.40
C LEU A 408 4.07 -4.03 17.68
N LEU A 409 3.24 -3.88 16.66
CA LEU A 409 2.73 -5.04 15.90
C LEU A 409 3.84 -5.73 15.10
N CYS A 410 4.80 -4.97 14.56
CA CYS A 410 5.94 -5.57 13.85
C CYS A 410 6.86 -6.32 14.82
N GLU A 411 7.20 -5.72 15.97
CA GLU A 411 8.02 -6.36 17.01
C GLU A 411 7.33 -7.62 17.54
N LYS A 412 6.05 -7.52 17.88
CA LYS A 412 5.28 -8.67 18.37
C LYS A 412 5.13 -9.79 17.35
N ALA A 413 4.94 -9.44 16.06
CA ALA A 413 4.93 -10.43 15.00
C ALA A 413 6.25 -11.19 14.90
N ASP A 414 7.37 -10.47 14.99
CA ASP A 414 8.71 -11.05 14.83
C ASP A 414 9.13 -11.85 16.08
N ASP A 415 9.00 -11.25 17.26
CA ASP A 415 9.57 -11.81 18.50
C ASP A 415 8.65 -12.85 19.17
N VAL A 416 7.32 -12.66 19.10
CA VAL A 416 6.35 -13.56 19.77
C VAL A 416 5.77 -14.59 18.82
N TYR A 417 5.45 -14.19 17.59
CA TYR A 417 4.72 -15.05 16.64
C TYR A 417 5.54 -15.58 15.48
N GLY A 418 6.86 -15.46 15.52
CA GLY A 418 7.74 -16.00 14.49
C GLY A 418 7.55 -15.39 13.10
N GLY A 419 7.27 -14.08 13.07
CA GLY A 419 7.15 -13.27 11.85
C GLY A 419 5.73 -13.03 11.33
N ARG A 420 4.67 -13.42 12.09
CA ARG A 420 3.29 -13.31 11.59
C ARG A 420 2.25 -13.20 12.72
N LEU A 421 1.45 -12.17 12.70
CA LEU A 421 0.33 -12.03 13.64
C LEU A 421 -0.76 -13.09 13.42
N PRO A 422 -1.40 -13.59 14.48
CA PRO A 422 -2.52 -14.54 14.38
C PRO A 422 -3.77 -13.94 13.71
N VAL A 423 -4.02 -12.64 13.93
CA VAL A 423 -5.11 -11.89 13.30
C VAL A 423 -4.52 -10.80 12.42
N HIS A 424 -4.96 -10.75 11.15
CA HIS A 424 -4.56 -9.68 10.24
C HIS A 424 -5.04 -8.31 10.76
N VAL A 425 -4.18 -7.30 10.75
CA VAL A 425 -4.53 -5.93 11.15
C VAL A 425 -4.59 -5.02 9.94
N ARG A 426 -5.76 -4.44 9.67
CA ARG A 426 -5.99 -3.49 8.57
C ARG A 426 -6.15 -2.08 9.10
N CYS A 427 -5.24 -1.22 8.70
CA CYS A 427 -5.35 0.21 8.96
C CYS A 427 -6.10 0.88 7.80
N LEU A 428 -7.34 1.30 8.03
CA LEU A 428 -8.19 2.02 7.08
C LEU A 428 -8.08 3.51 7.41
N ILE A 429 -7.14 4.19 6.75
CA ILE A 429 -6.77 5.57 7.08
C ILE A 429 -7.56 6.50 6.16
N ASP A 430 -8.76 6.92 6.60
CA ASP A 430 -9.54 7.93 5.88
C ASP A 430 -8.93 9.31 6.09
N GLU A 431 -8.93 10.13 5.05
CA GLU A 431 -8.27 11.44 4.99
C GLU A 431 -6.79 11.36 5.46
N ALA A 432 -6.04 10.40 4.89
CA ALA A 432 -4.67 10.08 5.30
C ALA A 432 -3.69 11.26 5.26
N ALA A 433 -4.02 12.33 4.54
CA ALA A 433 -3.26 13.55 4.54
C ALA A 433 -3.40 14.38 5.83
N ASN A 434 -4.51 14.20 6.56
CA ASN A 434 -4.79 15.03 7.73
C ASN A 434 -4.21 14.48 9.04
N ILE A 435 -3.79 13.20 9.06
CA ILE A 435 -3.26 12.57 10.29
C ILE A 435 -1.85 13.02 10.66
N GLY A 436 -1.22 13.88 9.85
CA GLY A 436 0.19 14.23 10.00
C GLY A 436 1.14 13.19 9.38
N GLN A 437 2.43 13.32 9.69
CA GLN A 437 3.46 12.45 9.15
C GLN A 437 3.69 11.22 10.04
N ILE A 438 3.52 10.03 9.51
CA ILE A 438 4.02 8.78 10.13
C ILE A 438 5.48 8.62 9.68
N PRO A 439 6.46 8.78 10.59
CA PRO A 439 7.88 8.68 10.20
C PRO A 439 8.21 7.33 9.58
N ARG A 440 8.92 7.34 8.45
CA ARG A 440 9.36 6.15 7.70
C ARG A 440 8.23 5.27 7.17
N LEU A 441 7.06 5.84 6.88
CA LEU A 441 5.93 5.10 6.32
C LEU A 441 6.31 4.36 5.03
N GLU A 442 7.18 4.94 4.18
CA GLU A 442 7.69 4.33 2.95
C GLU A 442 8.37 2.97 3.19
N LYS A 443 9.07 2.82 4.33
CA LYS A 443 9.71 1.55 4.71
C LYS A 443 8.70 0.58 5.34
N LEU A 444 7.78 1.10 6.13
CA LEU A 444 6.74 0.30 6.76
C LEU A 444 5.87 -0.40 5.73
N VAL A 445 5.28 0.32 4.77
CA VAL A 445 4.38 -0.27 3.75
C VAL A 445 5.06 -1.30 2.87
N ALA A 446 6.40 -1.24 2.74
CA ALA A 446 7.18 -2.24 2.01
C ALA A 446 7.33 -3.56 2.78
N THR A 447 7.29 -3.54 4.12
CA THR A 447 7.68 -4.67 4.98
C THR A 447 6.54 -5.31 5.77
N ILE A 448 5.47 -4.57 6.08
CA ILE A 448 4.37 -5.02 6.96
C ILE A 448 3.57 -6.21 6.41
N ARG A 449 3.59 -6.44 5.09
CA ARG A 449 2.85 -7.53 4.44
C ARG A 449 3.13 -8.90 5.06
N SER A 450 4.40 -9.22 5.32
CA SER A 450 4.81 -10.54 5.85
C SER A 450 4.27 -10.78 7.25
N ARG A 451 3.99 -9.72 8.00
CA ARG A 451 3.54 -9.71 9.39
C ARG A 451 2.01 -9.69 9.55
N GLU A 452 1.27 -9.84 8.45
CA GLU A 452 -0.21 -9.73 8.42
C GLU A 452 -0.72 -8.35 8.84
N ILE A 453 -0.05 -7.30 8.39
CA ILE A 453 -0.47 -5.92 8.58
C ILE A 453 -0.66 -5.29 7.19
N SER A 454 -1.66 -4.44 7.03
CA SER A 454 -1.88 -3.66 5.81
C SER A 454 -2.31 -2.23 6.11
N ALA A 455 -1.79 -1.29 5.31
CA ALA A 455 -2.16 0.11 5.33
C ALA A 455 -2.99 0.45 4.10
N CYS A 456 -4.17 1.02 4.32
CA CYS A 456 -5.06 1.48 3.26
C CYS A 456 -5.19 3.00 3.39
N LEU A 457 -4.61 3.71 2.42
CA LEU A 457 -4.59 5.18 2.41
C LEU A 457 -5.73 5.70 1.56
N VAL A 458 -6.60 6.50 2.14
CA VAL A 458 -7.70 7.15 1.45
C VAL A 458 -7.40 8.65 1.35
N LEU A 459 -7.36 9.16 0.12
CA LEU A 459 -6.92 10.52 -0.21
C LEU A 459 -7.92 11.21 -1.13
N GLN A 460 -7.89 12.54 -1.14
CA GLN A 460 -8.63 13.31 -2.14
C GLN A 460 -7.85 13.43 -3.45
N ALA A 461 -6.50 13.53 -3.36
CA ALA A 461 -5.59 13.64 -4.48
C ALA A 461 -4.21 13.09 -4.12
N GLN A 462 -3.43 12.65 -5.12
CA GLN A 462 -2.04 12.18 -4.89
C GLN A 462 -1.10 13.29 -4.44
N SER A 463 -1.36 14.54 -4.86
CA SER A 463 -0.58 15.69 -4.45
C SER A 463 -0.56 15.91 -2.94
N GLN A 464 -1.62 15.52 -2.21
CA GLN A 464 -1.67 15.57 -0.75
C GLN A 464 -0.57 14.70 -0.11
N LEU A 465 -0.36 13.49 -0.63
CA LEU A 465 0.69 12.60 -0.13
C LEU A 465 2.08 13.16 -0.43
N LYS A 466 2.26 13.77 -1.61
CA LYS A 466 3.52 14.42 -2.01
C LYS A 466 3.85 15.64 -1.15
N ALA A 467 2.84 16.39 -0.69
CA ALA A 467 3.04 17.52 0.21
C ALA A 467 3.66 17.08 1.56
N ILE A 468 3.23 15.94 2.11
CA ILE A 468 3.67 15.43 3.42
C ILE A 468 5.00 14.66 3.31
N TYR A 469 5.07 13.72 2.35
CA TYR A 469 6.18 12.76 2.27
C TYR A 469 7.22 13.12 1.20
N LYS A 470 7.00 14.20 0.42
CA LYS A 470 7.90 14.67 -0.63
C LYS A 470 8.29 13.51 -1.58
N ASP A 471 9.58 13.29 -1.80
CA ASP A 471 10.11 12.25 -2.69
C ASP A 471 9.76 10.82 -2.23
N ASN A 472 9.50 10.61 -0.94
CA ASN A 472 9.08 9.32 -0.40
C ASN A 472 7.65 8.94 -0.78
N ALA A 473 6.82 9.88 -1.23
CA ALA A 473 5.44 9.63 -1.64
C ALA A 473 5.35 8.60 -2.78
N ASP A 474 6.23 8.70 -3.78
CA ASP A 474 6.26 7.77 -4.92
C ASP A 474 6.66 6.35 -4.47
N THR A 475 7.52 6.23 -3.44
CA THR A 475 7.85 4.94 -2.83
C THR A 475 6.66 4.36 -2.08
N ILE A 476 5.89 5.17 -1.37
CA ILE A 476 4.66 4.74 -0.68
C ILE A 476 3.65 4.23 -1.71
N ILE A 477 3.36 5.03 -2.75
CA ILE A 477 2.43 4.67 -3.83
C ILE A 477 2.86 3.37 -4.52
N GLY A 478 4.15 3.24 -4.84
CA GLY A 478 4.73 2.04 -5.47
C GLY A 478 4.61 0.75 -4.65
N ASN A 479 4.44 0.87 -3.32
CA ASN A 479 4.21 -0.26 -2.42
C ASN A 479 2.72 -0.54 -2.14
N MET A 480 1.80 0.19 -2.78
CA MET A 480 0.38 -0.13 -2.79
C MET A 480 0.08 -1.02 -3.99
N ASP A 481 -0.07 -2.34 -3.78
CA ASP A 481 -0.36 -3.27 -4.89
C ASP A 481 -1.71 -2.97 -5.57
N THR A 482 -2.59 -2.28 -4.88
CA THR A 482 -3.92 -1.89 -5.37
C THR A 482 -4.10 -0.38 -5.31
N SER A 483 -4.54 0.22 -6.41
CA SER A 483 -4.97 1.63 -6.47
C SER A 483 -6.38 1.73 -7.05
N ILE A 484 -7.23 2.51 -6.42
CA ILE A 484 -8.63 2.72 -6.82
C ILE A 484 -8.87 4.22 -6.98
N PHE A 485 -9.30 4.63 -8.17
CA PHE A 485 -9.71 6.00 -8.46
C PHE A 485 -11.24 6.07 -8.53
N LEU A 486 -11.83 6.87 -7.66
CA LEU A 486 -13.28 7.03 -7.53
C LEU A 486 -13.82 8.30 -8.19
N GLY A 487 -12.99 8.99 -8.95
CA GLY A 487 -13.31 10.26 -9.59
C GLY A 487 -12.71 11.47 -8.87
N GLY A 488 -12.41 12.50 -9.62
CA GLY A 488 -11.79 13.74 -9.14
C GLY A 488 -11.33 14.61 -10.30
N LYS A 489 -10.94 15.85 -10.02
CA LYS A 489 -10.52 16.84 -11.03
C LYS A 489 -9.09 17.34 -10.82
N GLU A 490 -8.32 16.76 -9.88
CA GLU A 490 -6.98 17.23 -9.59
C GLU A 490 -6.02 16.85 -10.73
N PRO A 491 -5.37 17.85 -11.40
CA PRO A 491 -4.68 17.62 -12.66
C PRO A 491 -3.49 16.65 -12.56
N THR A 492 -2.74 16.67 -11.45
CA THR A 492 -1.59 15.78 -11.26
C THR A 492 -2.04 14.32 -11.18
N THR A 493 -3.08 14.03 -10.41
CA THR A 493 -3.68 12.69 -10.31
C THR A 493 -4.19 12.20 -11.66
N LEU A 494 -4.91 13.06 -12.41
CA LEU A 494 -5.43 12.68 -13.73
C LEU A 494 -4.31 12.38 -14.72
N LYS A 495 -3.26 13.21 -14.74
CA LYS A 495 -2.10 13.02 -15.61
C LYS A 495 -1.35 11.73 -15.31
N GLU A 496 -1.08 11.45 -14.04
CA GLU A 496 -0.37 10.24 -13.61
C GLU A 496 -1.21 8.99 -13.90
N LEU A 497 -2.52 9.05 -13.64
CA LEU A 497 -3.43 7.95 -13.93
C LEU A 497 -3.52 7.63 -15.43
N ALA A 498 -3.71 8.63 -16.29
CA ALA A 498 -3.74 8.47 -17.75
C ALA A 498 -2.42 7.84 -18.26
N ALA A 499 -1.28 8.31 -17.74
CA ALA A 499 0.03 7.77 -18.11
C ALA A 499 0.20 6.28 -17.72
N VAL A 500 -0.29 5.87 -16.54
CA VAL A 500 -0.20 4.48 -16.06
C VAL A 500 -1.20 3.56 -16.77
N LEU A 501 -2.38 4.06 -17.16
CA LEU A 501 -3.34 3.32 -17.98
C LEU A 501 -2.76 2.93 -19.34
N GLY A 502 -1.90 3.79 -19.89
CA GLY A 502 -1.17 3.53 -21.13
C GLY A 502 -1.99 3.78 -22.38
N LYS A 503 -1.46 3.30 -23.53
CA LYS A 503 -2.06 3.51 -24.84
C LYS A 503 -2.49 2.20 -25.49
N GLU A 504 -3.58 2.24 -26.23
CA GLU A 504 -4.03 1.21 -27.16
C GLU A 504 -3.73 1.62 -28.60
N THR A 505 -3.61 0.64 -29.48
CA THR A 505 -3.49 0.88 -30.93
C THR A 505 -4.88 0.90 -31.53
N ILE A 506 -5.26 2.00 -32.14
CA ILE A 506 -6.53 2.14 -32.87
C ILE A 506 -6.27 2.24 -34.38
N ASP A 507 -7.17 1.67 -35.18
CA ASP A 507 -7.18 1.83 -36.61
C ASP A 507 -8.03 3.06 -36.96
N THR A 508 -7.43 3.99 -37.72
CA THR A 508 -8.11 5.17 -38.25
C THR A 508 -7.99 5.20 -39.75
N TYR A 509 -8.94 5.81 -40.41
CA TYR A 509 -8.88 6.03 -41.84
C TYR A 509 -9.19 7.48 -42.17
N ASN A 510 -8.42 8.03 -43.10
CA ASN A 510 -8.67 9.34 -43.68
C ASN A 510 -9.27 9.15 -45.06
N THR A 511 -10.37 9.84 -45.37
CA THR A 511 -10.95 9.92 -46.69
C THR A 511 -10.44 11.18 -47.37
N GLY A 512 -9.78 11.04 -48.47
CA GLY A 512 -9.40 12.15 -49.36
C GLY A 512 -10.37 12.20 -50.52
N GLU A 513 -11.04 13.30 -50.76
CA GLU A 513 -11.82 13.57 -51.97
C GLU A 513 -11.06 14.60 -52.80
N SER A 514 -10.65 14.21 -54.02
CA SER A 514 -10.04 15.13 -54.96
C SER A 514 -11.11 15.50 -56.00
N ARG A 515 -11.46 16.79 -56.07
CA ARG A 515 -12.41 17.34 -57.04
C ARG A 515 -11.64 17.84 -58.29
N GLY A 516 -11.41 16.94 -59.23
CA GLY A 516 -10.91 17.25 -60.58
C GLY A 516 -11.95 16.94 -61.63
N ARG A 517 -11.52 16.78 -62.92
CA ARG A 517 -12.39 16.35 -64.01
C ARG A 517 -13.03 14.98 -63.78
N GLU A 518 -12.39 14.16 -62.91
CA GLU A 518 -12.93 12.92 -62.35
C GLU A 518 -12.78 12.97 -60.83
N THR A 519 -13.84 12.64 -60.07
CA THR A 519 -13.84 12.59 -58.64
C THR A 519 -13.13 11.32 -58.18
N SER A 520 -12.00 11.45 -57.47
CA SER A 520 -11.26 10.31 -56.95
C SER A 520 -11.41 10.28 -55.42
N HIS A 521 -11.81 9.14 -54.88
CA HIS A 521 -11.86 8.88 -53.44
C HIS A 521 -10.67 7.99 -53.04
N SER A 522 -9.85 8.46 -52.09
CA SER A 522 -8.78 7.66 -51.51
C SER A 522 -9.08 7.36 -50.04
N LEU A 523 -8.95 6.10 -49.66
CA LEU A 523 -9.00 5.62 -48.28
C LEU A 523 -7.56 5.32 -47.85
N ASN A 524 -7.08 6.09 -46.86
CA ASN A 524 -5.76 5.86 -46.28
C ASN A 524 -5.93 5.35 -44.84
N TYR A 525 -5.56 4.10 -44.58
CA TYR A 525 -5.58 3.49 -43.27
C TYR A 525 -4.32 3.84 -42.51
N GLN A 526 -4.51 4.37 -41.31
CA GLN A 526 -3.41 4.70 -40.39
C GLN A 526 -3.68 4.06 -39.04
N LYS A 527 -2.61 3.68 -38.35
CA LYS A 527 -2.66 3.24 -36.95
C LYS A 527 -2.15 4.35 -36.08
N LEU A 528 -2.87 4.62 -35.00
CA LEU A 528 -2.52 5.64 -33.99
C LEU A 528 -2.53 5.03 -32.59
N GLY A 529 -1.74 5.61 -31.69
CA GLY A 529 -1.81 5.30 -30.27
C GLY A 529 -2.80 6.25 -29.59
N LYS A 530 -3.93 5.72 -29.09
CA LYS A 530 -4.86 6.44 -28.23
C LYS A 530 -4.61 6.06 -26.78
N GLU A 531 -4.65 7.02 -25.86
CA GLU A 531 -4.69 6.73 -24.43
C GLU A 531 -5.94 5.90 -24.12
N LEU A 532 -5.80 4.87 -23.27
CA LEU A 532 -6.92 3.99 -22.91
C LEU A 532 -8.07 4.80 -22.28
N MET A 533 -7.71 5.85 -21.53
CA MET A 533 -8.60 6.89 -21.06
C MET A 533 -7.79 8.18 -20.87
N SER A 534 -8.16 9.25 -21.54
CA SER A 534 -7.44 10.52 -21.49
C SER A 534 -7.79 11.33 -20.25
N GLN A 535 -7.01 12.38 -19.94
CA GLN A 535 -7.22 13.20 -18.74
C GLN A 535 -8.61 13.87 -18.73
N ASP A 536 -9.09 14.31 -19.87
CA ASP A 536 -10.41 14.91 -20.05
C ASP A 536 -11.53 13.87 -19.85
N GLU A 537 -11.39 12.66 -20.40
CA GLU A 537 -12.31 11.53 -20.17
C GLU A 537 -12.34 11.13 -18.68
N LEU A 538 -11.19 11.12 -18.00
CA LEU A 538 -11.09 10.85 -16.56
C LEU A 538 -11.79 11.92 -15.72
N ALA A 539 -11.69 13.19 -16.12
CA ALA A 539 -12.28 14.31 -15.39
C ALA A 539 -13.82 14.31 -15.43
N VAL A 540 -14.41 13.73 -16.47
CA VAL A 540 -15.87 13.63 -16.68
C VAL A 540 -16.40 12.20 -16.46
N MET A 541 -15.58 11.31 -15.89
CA MET A 541 -16.00 9.94 -15.61
C MET A 541 -17.28 9.89 -14.78
N ASP A 542 -18.21 9.02 -15.16
CA ASP A 542 -19.48 8.82 -14.48
C ASP A 542 -19.29 8.58 -12.97
N GLY A 543 -20.10 9.24 -12.15
CA GLY A 543 -20.01 9.20 -10.70
C GLY A 543 -20.24 7.81 -10.07
N GLY A 544 -20.86 6.87 -10.80
CA GLY A 544 -21.03 5.47 -10.41
C GLY A 544 -19.86 4.57 -10.79
N LYS A 545 -18.91 5.07 -11.61
CA LYS A 545 -17.74 4.32 -12.09
C LYS A 545 -16.49 4.56 -11.24
N CYS A 546 -15.58 3.61 -11.33
CA CYS A 546 -14.25 3.70 -10.74
C CYS A 546 -13.21 2.98 -11.59
N ILE A 547 -11.96 3.36 -11.43
CA ILE A 547 -10.84 2.69 -12.08
C ILE A 547 -10.03 1.95 -11.02
N LEU A 548 -9.83 0.65 -11.24
CA LEU A 548 -9.03 -0.22 -10.41
C LEU A 548 -7.73 -0.57 -11.12
N GLN A 549 -6.63 -0.43 -10.42
CA GLN A 549 -5.32 -0.93 -10.82
C GLN A 549 -4.83 -1.93 -9.78
N LEU A 550 -4.45 -3.12 -10.23
CA LEU A 550 -3.82 -4.15 -9.40
C LEU A 550 -2.49 -4.52 -10.02
N ARG A 551 -1.43 -4.54 -9.23
CA ARG A 551 -0.08 -4.85 -9.71
C ARG A 551 -0.03 -6.14 -10.51
N GLY A 552 0.46 -6.07 -11.76
CA GLY A 552 0.61 -7.21 -12.66
C GLY A 552 -0.70 -7.69 -13.29
N VAL A 553 -1.77 -6.91 -13.22
CA VAL A 553 -3.06 -7.18 -13.86
C VAL A 553 -3.44 -5.97 -14.72
N ARG A 554 -4.25 -6.17 -15.74
CA ARG A 554 -4.80 -5.08 -16.56
C ARG A 554 -5.71 -4.19 -15.71
N PRO A 555 -5.76 -2.87 -15.98
CA PRO A 555 -6.66 -1.98 -15.25
C PRO A 555 -8.14 -2.31 -15.55
N PHE A 556 -9.01 -2.01 -14.61
CA PHE A 556 -10.45 -2.23 -14.75
C PHE A 556 -11.19 -0.89 -14.70
N LEU A 557 -12.15 -0.71 -15.58
CA LEU A 557 -13.19 0.32 -15.50
C LEU A 557 -14.47 -0.36 -15.00
N SER A 558 -14.80 -0.19 -13.74
CA SER A 558 -15.87 -0.93 -13.07
C SER A 558 -16.86 -0.01 -12.38
N ASP A 559 -18.00 -0.56 -11.98
CA ASP A 559 -18.94 0.14 -11.10
C ASP A 559 -18.42 0.16 -9.67
N LYS A 560 -18.71 1.22 -8.93
CA LYS A 560 -18.49 1.30 -7.50
C LYS A 560 -19.33 0.25 -6.78
N TYR A 561 -18.82 -0.27 -5.65
CA TYR A 561 -19.56 -1.25 -4.87
C TYR A 561 -20.79 -0.63 -4.22
N ASP A 562 -21.94 -1.24 -4.40
CA ASP A 562 -23.19 -0.82 -3.74
C ASP A 562 -23.25 -1.41 -2.33
N ILE A 563 -23.08 -0.56 -1.32
CA ILE A 563 -23.06 -0.95 0.09
C ILE A 563 -24.34 -1.71 0.51
N THR A 564 -25.48 -1.40 -0.10
CA THR A 564 -26.77 -2.03 0.23
C THR A 564 -26.81 -3.52 -0.14
N LYS A 565 -25.92 -3.95 -1.05
CA LYS A 565 -25.76 -5.37 -1.45
C LYS A 565 -24.89 -6.17 -0.49
N HIS A 566 -24.25 -5.52 0.48
CA HIS A 566 -23.40 -6.23 1.43
C HIS A 566 -24.28 -7.03 2.45
N PRO A 567 -23.97 -8.31 2.72
CA PRO A 567 -24.79 -9.15 3.62
C PRO A 567 -24.96 -8.56 5.04
N ASN A 568 -23.98 -7.79 5.50
CA ASN A 568 -23.97 -7.17 6.82
C ASN A 568 -24.57 -5.76 6.85
N PHE A 569 -25.00 -5.19 5.71
CA PHE A 569 -25.60 -3.86 5.63
C PHE A 569 -26.76 -3.68 6.59
N LYS A 570 -27.64 -4.67 6.69
CA LYS A 570 -28.81 -4.66 7.59
C LYS A 570 -28.51 -4.47 9.08
N TYR A 571 -27.23 -4.55 9.48
CA TYR A 571 -26.77 -4.36 10.87
C TYR A 571 -26.10 -3.01 11.10
N THR A 572 -26.05 -2.17 10.10
CA THR A 572 -25.50 -0.80 10.17
C THR A 572 -26.61 0.21 10.44
N ALA A 573 -26.26 1.39 10.94
CA ALA A 573 -27.21 2.48 11.10
C ALA A 573 -27.69 3.04 9.74
N ASP A 574 -26.91 2.93 8.69
CA ASP A 574 -27.34 3.26 7.33
C ASP A 574 -28.58 2.47 6.87
N ALA A 575 -28.84 1.29 7.44
CA ALA A 575 -30.00 0.47 7.14
C ALA A 575 -31.16 0.69 8.11
N ASP A 576 -30.86 0.92 9.39
CA ASP A 576 -31.84 1.17 10.45
C ASP A 576 -31.16 1.96 11.58
N ASP A 577 -31.67 3.13 11.91
CA ASP A 577 -31.16 4.02 12.96
C ASP A 577 -31.04 3.34 14.34
N LYS A 578 -31.85 2.29 14.60
CA LYS A 578 -31.74 1.46 15.81
C LYS A 578 -30.40 0.76 15.94
N ASN A 579 -29.64 0.63 14.85
CA ASN A 579 -28.31 0.07 14.83
C ASN A 579 -27.21 1.11 15.09
N ALA A 580 -27.56 2.37 15.38
CA ALA A 580 -26.59 3.38 15.74
C ALA A 580 -25.84 2.99 17.01
N PHE A 581 -24.52 3.20 17.00
CA PHE A 581 -23.67 2.96 18.16
C PHE A 581 -23.66 4.18 19.07
N ASP A 582 -24.05 3.97 20.31
CA ASP A 582 -24.03 5.02 21.34
C ASP A 582 -22.66 4.99 22.06
N ILE A 583 -21.83 5.98 21.77
CA ILE A 583 -20.49 6.10 22.33
C ILE A 583 -20.54 6.37 23.84
N GLU A 584 -21.45 7.25 24.28
CA GLU A 584 -21.56 7.62 25.69
C GLU A 584 -22.04 6.45 26.53
N ALA A 585 -23.08 5.76 26.09
CA ALA A 585 -23.58 4.57 26.76
C ALA A 585 -22.52 3.45 26.81
N PHE A 586 -21.71 3.31 25.75
CA PHE A 586 -20.66 2.32 25.68
C PHE A 586 -19.53 2.61 26.68
N LEU A 587 -19.06 3.85 26.76
CA LEU A 587 -18.00 4.26 27.70
C LEU A 587 -18.49 4.19 29.14
N SER A 588 -19.71 4.69 29.43
CA SER A 588 -20.31 4.65 30.76
C SER A 588 -20.55 3.21 31.26
N ALA A 589 -20.89 2.28 30.38
CA ALA A 589 -21.06 0.87 30.75
C ALA A 589 -19.76 0.19 31.19
N ARG A 590 -18.59 0.69 30.76
CA ARG A 590 -17.28 0.19 31.18
C ARG A 590 -16.89 0.65 32.60
N LEU A 591 -17.39 1.81 33.02
CA LEU A 591 -17.15 2.35 34.36
C LEU A 591 -18.00 1.68 35.45
N LYS A 592 -18.95 0.81 35.07
CA LYS A 592 -19.71 0.04 36.04
C LYS A 592 -18.81 -1.00 36.68
N LEU A 593 -18.52 -0.81 37.96
CA LEU A 593 -17.85 -1.79 38.81
C LEU A 593 -18.59 -3.13 38.74
N LYS A 594 -17.87 -4.23 38.62
CA LYS A 594 -18.47 -5.55 38.75
C LYS A 594 -19.06 -5.68 40.19
N PRO A 595 -20.22 -6.33 40.34
CA PRO A 595 -20.89 -6.42 41.64
C PRO A 595 -20.04 -6.99 42.80
N ASN A 596 -18.90 -7.59 42.49
CA ASN A 596 -18.01 -8.24 43.45
C ASN A 596 -16.65 -7.52 43.64
N GLU A 597 -16.44 -6.34 43.02
CA GLU A 597 -15.23 -5.55 43.29
C GLU A 597 -15.43 -4.73 44.57
N VAL A 598 -14.65 -5.04 45.59
CA VAL A 598 -14.55 -4.25 46.82
C VAL A 598 -13.75 -3.00 46.47
N CYS A 599 -14.40 -1.85 46.48
CA CYS A 599 -13.75 -0.56 46.30
C CYS A 599 -13.68 0.17 47.64
N ASP A 600 -12.50 0.63 47.99
CA ASP A 600 -12.34 1.57 49.07
C ASP A 600 -12.86 2.94 48.63
N VAL A 601 -13.97 3.36 49.20
CA VAL A 601 -14.56 4.67 48.93
C VAL A 601 -13.94 5.65 49.91
N TYR A 602 -13.12 6.57 49.45
CA TYR A 602 -12.64 7.70 50.25
C TYR A 602 -13.59 8.89 50.03
N GLU A 603 -14.27 9.32 51.08
CA GLU A 603 -14.98 10.61 51.10
C GLU A 603 -13.94 11.72 51.14
N VAL A 604 -13.80 12.48 50.07
CA VAL A 604 -13.02 13.71 50.06
C VAL A 604 -13.88 14.80 50.71
N ASP A 605 -13.49 15.21 51.92
CA ASP A 605 -14.14 16.29 52.63
C ASP A 605 -13.90 17.62 51.90
N THR A 606 -14.87 18.07 51.11
CA THR A 606 -14.81 19.32 50.32
C THR A 606 -15.09 20.58 51.18
N LYS A 607 -15.04 20.47 52.53
CA LYS A 607 -15.15 21.62 53.43
C LYS A 607 -13.77 22.17 53.75
N GLY A 608 -13.21 22.96 52.84
CA GLY A 608 -11.95 23.64 53.09
C GLY A 608 -11.21 24.15 51.84
N ALA A 609 -11.92 24.69 50.85
CA ALA A 609 -11.32 25.48 49.80
C ALA A 609 -12.09 26.79 49.62
#